data_3f517a382a649f98bd3c97fe901080c9
#
_entry.id   3f517a382a649f98bd3c97fe901080c9
#
_cell.length_a   1.000
_cell.length_b   1.000
_cell.length_c   1.000
_cell.angle_alpha   90.00
_cell.angle_beta   90.00
_cell.angle_gamma   90.00
#
_symmetry.space_group_name_H-M   'P 1'
#
loop_
_entity.id
_entity.type
_entity.pdbx_description
1 polymer ?
#
loop_
_entity_poly.entity_id
_entity_poly.type
_entity_poly.pdbx_seq_one_letter_code
_entity_poly.pdbx_strand_id
1 'polypeptide(L)'
;MMLFGACKQKTEAPVEQSTDNIYQFTVLDGVGNEVNLADYQGKLLLVVNTATHCGFTPQYEALQALYDKYRGQGFEILDFPCNQFGEQAPGTNEEIHEFCTGTYNITFPQMAKIDVNGTDEDQSPLYAWLISKAPFAGFDTTNPVGARLDQMFRSQDSTFDKLPDIKWNFTKFLIDREGNVVRRFEPYEGYEPIDAAIKELL
;
A
#
# COMPACT_ATOMS: atom_id res chain seq x y z
N MET A 1 -40.56 -1.10 53.44
CA MET A 1 -39.10 -1.05 53.43
C MET A 1 -38.66 -1.60 52.08
N MET A 2 -38.48 -0.70 51.06
CA MET A 2 -38.13 -1.11 49.69
C MET A 2 -36.63 -0.86 49.52
N LEU A 3 -35.89 -1.93 49.22
CA LEU A 3 -34.45 -1.88 48.91
C LEU A 3 -34.27 -1.60 47.42
N PHE A 4 -33.75 -0.40 47.09
CA PHE A 4 -33.31 -0.09 45.75
C PHE A 4 -31.90 -0.67 45.54
N GLY A 5 -31.81 -1.70 44.70
CA GLY A 5 -30.52 -2.22 44.21
C GLY A 5 -29.91 -1.28 43.17
N ALA A 6 -28.84 -0.63 43.50
CA ALA A 6 -28.06 0.16 42.56
C ALA A 6 -27.27 -0.75 41.61
N CYS A 7 -27.67 -0.79 40.34
CA CYS A 7 -26.93 -1.43 39.27
C CYS A 7 -25.66 -0.59 38.99
N LYS A 8 -24.45 -1.08 39.34
CA LYS A 8 -23.21 -0.47 38.95
C LYS A 8 -22.96 -0.75 37.47
N GLN A 9 -23.11 0.25 36.62
CA GLN A 9 -22.56 0.21 35.25
C GLN A 9 -21.05 0.14 35.34
N LYS A 10 -20.48 -0.94 34.79
CA LYS A 10 -19.08 -1.06 34.52
C LYS A 10 -18.75 -0.11 33.35
N THR A 11 -18.13 1.02 33.61
CA THR A 11 -17.50 1.83 32.57
C THR A 11 -16.31 1.05 32.04
N GLU A 12 -16.41 0.55 30.83
CA GLU A 12 -15.25 0.05 30.07
C GLU A 12 -14.28 1.22 29.88
N ALA A 13 -13.02 1.02 30.26
CA ALA A 13 -11.95 1.98 30.03
C ALA A 13 -11.80 2.18 28.50
N PRO A 14 -11.47 3.39 28.02
CA PRO A 14 -11.17 3.61 26.62
C PRO A 14 -10.04 2.67 26.22
N VAL A 15 -10.26 1.89 25.17
CA VAL A 15 -9.18 1.14 24.49
C VAL A 15 -8.20 2.20 24.01
N GLU A 16 -7.00 2.26 24.58
CA GLU A 16 -5.91 3.04 24.02
C GLU A 16 -5.67 2.54 22.61
N GLN A 17 -6.10 3.31 21.62
CA GLN A 17 -5.78 3.03 20.22
C GLN A 17 -4.26 3.07 20.09
N SER A 18 -3.67 1.97 19.67
CA SER A 18 -2.26 1.93 19.30
C SER A 18 -1.98 3.07 18.32
N THR A 19 -1.08 3.98 18.67
CA THR A 19 -0.66 5.08 17.79
C THR A 19 0.24 4.61 16.66
N ASP A 20 0.59 3.33 16.63
CA ASP A 20 1.48 2.70 15.66
C ASP A 20 0.68 2.01 14.54
N ASN A 21 -0.09 2.80 13.80
CA ASN A 21 -0.85 2.38 12.63
C ASN A 21 -0.74 3.42 11.50
N ILE A 22 -1.33 3.13 10.32
CA ILE A 22 -1.22 4.00 9.15
C ILE A 22 -1.82 5.39 9.35
N TYR A 23 -2.76 5.55 10.27
CA TYR A 23 -3.50 6.80 10.49
C TYR A 23 -2.68 7.92 11.13
N GLN A 24 -1.43 7.64 11.56
CA GLN A 24 -0.49 8.64 12.04
C GLN A 24 0.16 9.47 10.93
N PHE A 25 0.03 9.08 9.66
CA PHE A 25 0.72 9.71 8.54
C PHE A 25 -0.16 10.71 7.80
N THR A 26 0.48 11.76 7.32
CA THR A 26 -0.05 12.71 6.33
C THR A 26 0.83 12.61 5.08
N VAL A 27 0.21 12.55 3.92
CA VAL A 27 0.87 12.49 2.62
C VAL A 27 0.39 13.65 1.74
N LEU A 28 0.96 13.83 0.56
CA LEU A 28 0.48 14.83 -0.40
C LEU A 28 -0.29 14.13 -1.53
N ASP A 29 -1.36 14.76 -2.00
CA ASP A 29 -2.00 14.36 -3.25
C ASP A 29 -1.21 14.85 -4.48
N GLY A 30 -1.63 14.46 -5.68
CA GLY A 30 -0.95 14.80 -6.94
C GLY A 30 -0.87 16.31 -7.25
N VAL A 31 -1.64 17.16 -6.54
CA VAL A 31 -1.63 18.62 -6.69
C VAL A 31 -1.01 19.34 -5.48
N GLY A 32 -0.49 18.59 -4.51
CA GLY A 32 0.26 19.10 -3.38
C GLY A 32 -0.57 19.46 -2.13
N ASN A 33 -1.83 19.04 -2.04
CA ASN A 33 -2.60 19.19 -0.82
C ASN A 33 -2.25 18.07 0.18
N GLU A 34 -2.30 18.40 1.47
CA GLU A 34 -2.16 17.41 2.53
C GLU A 34 -3.38 16.48 2.59
N VAL A 35 -3.10 15.19 2.66
CA VAL A 35 -4.08 14.12 2.86
C VAL A 35 -3.74 13.40 4.16
N ASN A 36 -4.59 13.55 5.16
CA ASN A 36 -4.43 12.86 6.43
C ASN A 36 -4.95 11.43 6.28
N LEU A 37 -4.10 10.43 6.52
CA LEU A 37 -4.52 9.03 6.38
C LEU A 37 -5.53 8.60 7.46
N ALA A 38 -5.72 9.39 8.52
CA ALA A 38 -6.82 9.20 9.47
C ALA A 38 -8.21 9.38 8.84
N ASP A 39 -8.32 10.09 7.71
CA ASP A 39 -9.58 10.25 6.97
C ASP A 39 -10.07 8.93 6.33
N TYR A 40 -9.18 7.95 6.25
CA TYR A 40 -9.50 6.59 5.77
C TYR A 40 -9.80 5.59 6.88
N GLN A 41 -9.96 6.04 8.13
CA GLN A 41 -10.26 5.17 9.27
C GLN A 41 -11.49 4.29 9.01
N GLY A 42 -11.38 3.01 9.35
CA GLY A 42 -12.44 2.03 9.12
C GLY A 42 -12.53 1.48 7.69
N LYS A 43 -11.67 1.95 6.77
CA LYS A 43 -11.53 1.38 5.43
C LYS A 43 -10.43 0.32 5.39
N LEU A 44 -10.61 -0.67 4.53
CA LEU A 44 -9.56 -1.57 4.09
C LEU A 44 -8.74 -0.85 3.01
N LEU A 45 -7.42 -0.72 3.17
CA LEU A 45 -6.58 0.02 2.24
C LEU A 45 -5.60 -0.89 1.51
N LEU A 46 -5.38 -0.60 0.22
CA LEU A 46 -4.26 -1.15 -0.55
C LEU A 46 -3.32 0.01 -0.93
N VAL A 47 -2.16 0.04 -0.31
CA VAL A 47 -1.10 1.03 -0.61
C VAL A 47 -0.16 0.41 -1.63
N VAL A 48 0.10 1.11 -2.73
CA VAL A 48 0.92 0.58 -3.84
C VAL A 48 1.88 1.64 -4.37
N ASN A 49 3.14 1.27 -4.62
CA ASN A 49 4.07 2.10 -5.36
C ASN A 49 4.07 1.74 -6.85
N THR A 50 3.91 2.73 -7.71
CA THR A 50 3.63 2.51 -9.14
C THR A 50 4.59 3.23 -10.08
N ALA A 51 4.50 2.91 -11.35
CA ALA A 51 5.24 3.56 -12.41
C ALA A 51 4.49 3.46 -13.75
N THR A 52 4.71 4.43 -14.65
CA THR A 52 4.03 4.52 -15.95
C THR A 52 4.73 3.75 -17.08
N HIS A 53 6.02 3.42 -16.94
CA HIS A 53 6.83 2.76 -17.96
C HIS A 53 7.41 1.41 -17.50
N CYS A 54 6.73 0.74 -16.56
CA CYS A 54 7.13 -0.55 -16.03
C CYS A 54 6.47 -1.69 -16.78
N GLY A 55 7.12 -2.85 -16.87
CA GLY A 55 6.49 -4.08 -17.38
C GLY A 55 5.25 -4.51 -16.58
N PHE A 56 5.11 -4.04 -15.34
CA PHE A 56 3.94 -4.27 -14.49
C PHE A 56 2.87 -3.18 -14.59
N THR A 57 3.07 -2.09 -15.34
CA THR A 57 2.09 -1.00 -15.50
C THR A 57 0.68 -1.48 -15.90
N PRO A 58 0.50 -2.55 -16.73
CA PRO A 58 -0.83 -3.08 -17.01
C PRO A 58 -1.62 -3.57 -15.79
N GLN A 59 -0.98 -3.73 -14.61
CA GLN A 59 -1.70 -4.05 -13.38
C GLN A 59 -2.67 -2.95 -12.93
N TYR A 60 -2.59 -1.74 -13.46
CA TYR A 60 -3.61 -0.71 -13.22
C TYR A 60 -5.02 -1.19 -13.60
N GLU A 61 -5.17 -2.02 -14.64
CA GLU A 61 -6.45 -2.64 -14.99
C GLU A 61 -6.99 -3.53 -13.87
N ALA A 62 -6.11 -4.36 -13.29
CA ALA A 62 -6.46 -5.23 -12.18
C ALA A 62 -6.78 -4.44 -10.89
N LEU A 63 -6.01 -3.39 -10.61
CA LEU A 63 -6.25 -2.50 -9.47
C LEU A 63 -7.58 -1.78 -9.61
N GLN A 64 -7.91 -1.24 -10.81
CA GLN A 64 -9.19 -0.60 -11.05
C GLN A 64 -10.36 -1.59 -10.92
N ALA A 65 -10.20 -2.82 -11.41
CA ALA A 65 -11.23 -3.86 -11.26
C ALA A 65 -11.48 -4.22 -9.79
N LEU A 66 -10.44 -4.30 -8.96
CA LEU A 66 -10.56 -4.50 -7.50
C LEU A 66 -11.26 -3.31 -6.85
N TYR A 67 -10.87 -2.09 -7.23
CA TYR A 67 -11.48 -0.87 -6.71
C TYR A 67 -12.97 -0.81 -7.02
N ASP A 68 -13.36 -1.02 -8.28
CA ASP A 68 -14.77 -1.00 -8.69
C ASP A 68 -15.60 -2.05 -7.96
N LYS A 69 -15.00 -3.22 -7.70
CA LYS A 69 -15.67 -4.32 -7.00
C LYS A 69 -15.91 -4.04 -5.52
N TYR A 70 -14.95 -3.38 -4.85
CA TYR A 70 -14.93 -3.33 -3.38
C TYR A 70 -15.09 -1.93 -2.77
N ARG A 71 -14.96 -0.83 -3.55
CA ARG A 71 -15.08 0.55 -3.01
C ARG A 71 -16.38 0.79 -2.25
N GLY A 72 -17.49 0.21 -2.71
CA GLY A 72 -18.78 0.29 -2.03
C GLY A 72 -18.86 -0.46 -0.70
N GLN A 73 -17.86 -1.26 -0.37
CA GLN A 73 -17.74 -2.04 0.86
C GLN A 73 -16.67 -1.48 1.81
N GLY A 74 -16.18 -0.25 1.55
CA GLY A 74 -15.18 0.41 2.37
C GLY A 74 -13.74 0.00 2.03
N PHE A 75 -13.46 -0.38 0.79
CA PHE A 75 -12.11 -0.58 0.27
C PHE A 75 -11.61 0.67 -0.46
N GLU A 76 -10.32 0.98 -0.29
CA GLU A 76 -9.66 2.10 -0.97
C GLU A 76 -8.28 1.69 -1.47
N ILE A 77 -7.83 2.30 -2.57
CA ILE A 77 -6.47 2.16 -3.08
C ILE A 77 -5.77 3.52 -2.97
N LEU A 78 -4.56 3.52 -2.43
CA LEU A 78 -3.69 4.69 -2.36
C LEU A 78 -2.49 4.43 -3.26
N ASP A 79 -2.47 5.08 -4.41
CA ASP A 79 -1.45 4.94 -5.45
C ASP A 79 -0.34 5.99 -5.26
N PHE A 80 0.91 5.54 -5.14
CA PHE A 80 2.09 6.38 -4.95
C PHE A 80 3.07 6.18 -6.11
N PRO A 81 3.11 7.05 -7.12
CA PRO A 81 4.13 6.98 -8.16
C PRO A 81 5.54 7.07 -7.57
N CYS A 82 6.45 6.24 -8.07
CA CYS A 82 7.84 6.19 -7.61
C CYS A 82 8.81 6.04 -8.79
N ASN A 83 9.84 6.92 -8.86
CA ASN A 83 10.79 6.90 -9.96
C ASN A 83 12.11 6.17 -9.64
N GLN A 84 12.24 5.57 -8.45
CA GLN A 84 13.50 4.96 -7.99
C GLN A 84 13.86 3.65 -8.70
N PHE A 85 12.91 3.00 -9.37
CA PHE A 85 13.13 1.70 -10.02
C PHE A 85 13.24 1.87 -11.54
N GLY A 86 14.49 2.04 -12.01
CA GLY A 86 14.80 2.17 -13.43
C GLY A 86 14.26 3.44 -14.08
N GLU A 87 13.99 4.49 -13.29
CA GLU A 87 13.44 5.77 -13.76
C GLU A 87 12.13 5.61 -14.56
N GLN A 88 11.28 4.67 -14.13
CA GLN A 88 10.08 4.27 -14.86
C GLN A 88 8.82 5.12 -14.57
N ALA A 89 8.96 6.17 -13.76
CA ALA A 89 7.93 7.19 -13.53
C ALA A 89 8.52 8.62 -13.68
N PRO A 90 9.06 8.98 -14.87
CA PRO A 90 9.81 10.23 -15.04
C PRO A 90 8.92 11.48 -15.06
N GLY A 91 7.64 11.36 -15.41
CA GLY A 91 6.70 12.48 -15.55
C GLY A 91 6.45 13.24 -14.25
N THR A 92 5.85 14.43 -14.36
CA THR A 92 5.27 15.17 -13.24
C THR A 92 4.06 14.42 -12.67
N ASN A 93 3.57 14.80 -11.50
CA ASN A 93 2.35 14.21 -10.94
C ASN A 93 1.15 14.37 -11.89
N GLU A 94 1.02 15.52 -12.56
CA GLU A 94 -0.03 15.79 -13.55
C GLU A 94 0.07 14.85 -14.76
N GLU A 95 1.25 14.74 -15.38
CA GLU A 95 1.49 13.85 -16.52
C GLU A 95 1.23 12.37 -16.19
N ILE A 96 1.64 11.95 -14.99
CA ILE A 96 1.37 10.59 -14.49
C ILE A 96 -0.13 10.38 -14.31
N HIS A 97 -0.83 11.35 -13.72
CA HIS A 97 -2.28 11.30 -13.53
C HIS A 97 -3.04 11.23 -14.85
N GLU A 98 -2.69 12.08 -15.81
CA GLU A 98 -3.27 12.06 -17.16
C GLU A 98 -3.03 10.73 -17.87
N PHE A 99 -1.83 10.17 -17.76
CA PHE A 99 -1.53 8.85 -18.32
C PHE A 99 -2.39 7.75 -17.68
N CYS A 100 -2.45 7.69 -16.36
CA CYS A 100 -3.16 6.64 -15.64
C CYS A 100 -4.68 6.72 -15.85
N THR A 101 -5.25 7.92 -15.82
CA THR A 101 -6.68 8.14 -16.07
C THR A 101 -7.04 7.94 -17.55
N GLY A 102 -6.22 8.44 -18.48
CA GLY A 102 -6.46 8.33 -19.91
C GLY A 102 -6.26 6.93 -20.48
N THR A 103 -5.32 6.15 -19.92
CA THR A 103 -4.97 4.82 -20.45
C THR A 103 -5.71 3.71 -19.71
N TYR A 104 -5.83 3.80 -18.38
CA TYR A 104 -6.38 2.73 -17.54
C TYR A 104 -7.70 3.10 -16.88
N ASN A 105 -8.21 4.33 -17.09
CA ASN A 105 -9.45 4.84 -16.51
C ASN A 105 -9.47 4.70 -14.97
N ILE A 106 -8.33 4.87 -14.29
CA ILE A 106 -8.28 4.77 -12.83
C ILE A 106 -9.17 5.84 -12.21
N THR A 107 -9.82 5.47 -11.11
CA THR A 107 -10.71 6.37 -10.34
C THR A 107 -10.40 6.37 -8.83
N PHE A 108 -9.43 5.59 -8.41
CA PHE A 108 -8.91 5.62 -7.04
C PHE A 108 -7.92 6.76 -6.81
N PRO A 109 -7.71 7.19 -5.55
CA PRO A 109 -6.78 8.28 -5.21
C PRO A 109 -5.34 8.01 -5.65
N GLN A 110 -4.79 8.97 -6.39
CA GLN A 110 -3.37 8.99 -6.74
C GLN A 110 -2.68 10.12 -5.97
N MET A 111 -1.67 9.75 -5.21
CA MET A 111 -0.88 10.64 -4.37
C MET A 111 0.30 11.24 -5.15
N ALA A 112 0.99 12.18 -4.56
CA ALA A 112 2.21 12.73 -5.12
C ALA A 112 3.29 11.65 -5.23
N LYS A 113 4.17 11.83 -6.22
CA LYS A 113 5.36 10.99 -6.39
C LYS A 113 6.26 11.08 -5.15
N ILE A 114 6.75 9.91 -4.70
CA ILE A 114 7.55 9.78 -3.49
C ILE A 114 8.74 8.84 -3.69
N ASP A 115 9.68 8.90 -2.76
CA ASP A 115 10.74 7.91 -2.63
C ASP A 115 10.35 6.88 -1.57
N VAL A 116 10.32 5.61 -1.98
CA VAL A 116 9.91 4.48 -1.13
C VAL A 116 11.08 3.85 -0.37
N ASN A 117 12.29 3.94 -0.93
CA ASN A 117 13.53 3.51 -0.30
C ASN A 117 14.46 4.70 -0.13
N GLY A 118 15.36 4.63 0.87
CA GLY A 118 16.35 5.67 1.09
C GLY A 118 16.86 5.71 2.52
N THR A 119 17.35 6.85 2.91
CA THR A 119 17.70 7.19 4.30
C THR A 119 16.57 8.00 4.92
N ASP A 120 16.65 8.23 6.23
CA ASP A 120 15.63 8.99 6.99
C ASP A 120 15.35 10.40 6.42
N GLU A 121 16.26 10.96 5.61
CA GLU A 121 16.10 12.28 5.00
C GLU A 121 15.31 12.26 3.69
N ASP A 122 15.41 11.15 2.91
CA ASP A 122 14.86 11.05 1.57
C ASP A 122 13.67 10.09 1.49
N GLN A 123 13.61 9.08 2.36
CA GLN A 123 12.55 8.08 2.34
C GLN A 123 11.24 8.62 2.90
N SER A 124 10.13 8.31 2.25
CA SER A 124 8.79 8.55 2.80
C SER A 124 8.63 7.88 4.17
N PRO A 125 8.28 8.62 5.24
CA PRO A 125 8.01 8.04 6.56
C PRO A 125 6.94 6.95 6.54
N LEU A 126 5.92 7.09 5.67
CA LEU A 126 4.90 6.07 5.46
C LEU A 126 5.53 4.76 4.96
N TYR A 127 6.42 4.83 3.93
CA TYR A 127 7.03 3.63 3.38
C TYR A 127 8.10 3.04 4.30
N ALA A 128 8.83 3.85 5.05
CA ALA A 128 9.72 3.35 6.11
C ALA A 128 8.93 2.51 7.13
N TRP A 129 7.76 2.99 7.56
CA TRP A 129 6.87 2.27 8.46
C TRP A 129 6.30 1.01 7.81
N LEU A 130 5.77 1.07 6.57
CA LEU A 130 5.23 -0.10 5.85
C LEU A 130 6.28 -1.22 5.74
N ILE A 131 7.51 -0.87 5.35
CA ILE A 131 8.64 -1.80 5.25
C ILE A 131 8.97 -2.41 6.62
N SER A 132 8.92 -1.62 7.69
CA SER A 132 9.19 -2.13 9.04
C SER A 132 8.14 -3.14 9.51
N LYS A 133 6.88 -2.99 9.08
CA LYS A 133 5.77 -3.89 9.43
C LYS A 133 5.72 -5.15 8.57
N ALA A 134 6.06 -5.03 7.29
CA ALA A 134 6.09 -6.14 6.36
C ALA A 134 7.36 -6.06 5.47
N PRO A 135 8.51 -6.48 6.02
CA PRO A 135 9.78 -6.46 5.30
C PRO A 135 9.78 -7.42 4.10
N PHE A 136 10.69 -7.18 3.15
CA PHE A 136 10.92 -8.13 2.07
C PHE A 136 11.40 -9.47 2.64
N ALA A 137 10.75 -10.56 2.23
CA ALA A 137 11.03 -11.92 2.73
C ALA A 137 11.56 -12.87 1.63
N GLY A 138 11.91 -12.31 0.48
CA GLY A 138 12.31 -13.06 -0.70
C GLY A 138 11.19 -13.18 -1.74
N PHE A 139 11.56 -13.42 -2.99
CA PHE A 139 10.58 -13.75 -4.03
C PHE A 139 10.21 -15.23 -3.96
N ASP A 140 8.95 -15.58 -4.22
CA ASP A 140 8.54 -16.96 -4.40
C ASP A 140 9.12 -17.53 -5.70
N THR A 141 10.15 -18.33 -5.59
CA THR A 141 10.84 -18.94 -6.75
C THR A 141 10.06 -20.11 -7.35
N THR A 142 8.94 -20.53 -6.77
CA THR A 142 8.02 -21.48 -7.40
C THR A 142 7.13 -20.79 -8.44
N ASN A 143 6.95 -19.46 -8.32
CA ASN A 143 6.34 -18.64 -9.34
C ASN A 143 7.36 -18.29 -10.43
N PRO A 144 7.09 -18.51 -11.73
CA PRO A 144 8.06 -18.25 -12.80
C PRO A 144 8.53 -16.80 -12.87
N VAL A 145 7.66 -15.83 -12.56
CA VAL A 145 8.02 -14.39 -12.57
C VAL A 145 8.84 -14.07 -11.32
N GLY A 146 8.46 -14.61 -10.17
CA GLY A 146 9.24 -14.50 -8.93
C GLY A 146 10.64 -15.07 -9.07
N ALA A 147 10.78 -16.26 -9.66
CA ALA A 147 12.08 -16.87 -9.94
C ALA A 147 12.95 -16.00 -10.87
N ARG A 148 12.33 -15.39 -11.91
CA ARG A 148 13.04 -14.50 -12.83
C ARG A 148 13.52 -13.23 -12.14
N LEU A 149 12.69 -12.63 -11.28
CA LEU A 149 13.07 -11.46 -10.48
C LEU A 149 14.21 -11.82 -9.52
N ASP A 150 14.10 -12.93 -8.79
CA ASP A 150 15.18 -13.40 -7.88
C ASP A 150 16.49 -13.54 -8.63
N GLN A 151 16.49 -14.22 -9.78
CA GLN A 151 17.69 -14.39 -10.61
C GLN A 151 18.26 -13.06 -11.08
N MET A 152 17.40 -12.13 -11.54
CA MET A 152 17.81 -10.80 -12.02
C MET A 152 18.48 -10.00 -10.90
N PHE A 153 17.86 -9.88 -9.75
CA PHE A 153 18.42 -9.13 -8.62
C PHE A 153 19.68 -9.79 -8.07
N ARG A 154 19.68 -11.11 -7.91
CA ARG A 154 20.83 -11.86 -7.39
C ARG A 154 22.04 -11.82 -8.32
N SER A 155 21.84 -11.62 -9.62
CA SER A 155 22.93 -11.42 -10.58
C SER A 155 23.62 -10.05 -10.45
N GLN A 156 22.92 -9.05 -9.91
CA GLN A 156 23.43 -7.70 -9.67
C GLN A 156 24.02 -7.58 -8.26
N ASP A 157 23.33 -8.11 -7.28
CA ASP A 157 23.72 -8.17 -5.86
C ASP A 157 23.29 -9.50 -5.25
N SER A 158 24.26 -10.36 -4.91
CA SER A 158 23.99 -11.65 -4.28
C SER A 158 23.35 -11.53 -2.89
N THR A 159 23.36 -10.35 -2.30
CA THR A 159 22.84 -10.03 -0.96
C THR A 159 21.56 -9.21 -0.98
N PHE A 160 20.97 -8.95 -2.14
CA PHE A 160 19.78 -8.09 -2.31
C PHE A 160 18.62 -8.47 -1.37
N ASP A 161 18.53 -9.75 -1.00
CA ASP A 161 17.48 -10.30 -0.14
C ASP A 161 17.74 -10.10 1.37
N LYS A 162 18.88 -9.49 1.75
CA LYS A 162 19.22 -9.20 3.15
C LYS A 162 18.61 -7.89 3.66
N LEU A 163 18.20 -7.01 2.75
CA LEU A 163 17.57 -5.74 3.09
C LEU A 163 16.04 -5.86 2.98
N PRO A 164 15.30 -5.21 3.89
CA PRO A 164 13.82 -5.29 3.94
C PRO A 164 13.10 -4.48 2.85
N ASP A 165 13.85 -3.72 2.05
CA ASP A 165 13.39 -2.68 1.12
C ASP A 165 12.34 -3.15 0.12
N ILE A 166 11.68 -2.17 -0.51
CA ILE A 166 10.92 -2.39 -1.75
C ILE A 166 11.92 -2.75 -2.86
N LYS A 167 11.66 -3.85 -3.58
CA LYS A 167 12.58 -4.32 -4.63
C LYS A 167 12.19 -3.81 -6.01
N TRP A 168 10.92 -3.52 -6.25
CA TRP A 168 10.47 -3.05 -7.56
C TRP A 168 9.13 -2.30 -7.50
N ASN A 169 8.76 -1.65 -8.62
CA ASN A 169 7.44 -1.06 -8.81
C ASN A 169 6.32 -2.11 -8.63
N PHE A 170 5.16 -1.66 -8.20
CA PHE A 170 3.96 -2.49 -7.94
C PHE A 170 4.11 -3.45 -6.77
N THR A 171 4.92 -3.10 -5.75
CA THR A 171 4.82 -3.70 -4.42
C THR A 171 3.60 -3.11 -3.71
N LYS A 172 2.81 -3.95 -3.04
CA LYS A 172 1.56 -3.52 -2.41
C LYS A 172 1.53 -3.95 -0.95
N PHE A 173 0.83 -3.14 -0.13
CA PHE A 173 0.57 -3.43 1.27
C PHE A 173 -0.93 -3.37 1.52
N LEU A 174 -1.51 -4.43 2.06
CA LEU A 174 -2.90 -4.47 2.50
C LEU A 174 -2.97 -4.09 3.97
N ILE A 175 -3.87 -3.14 4.27
CA ILE A 175 -4.04 -2.55 5.59
C ILE A 175 -5.47 -2.84 6.05
N ASP A 176 -5.64 -3.36 7.26
CA ASP A 176 -6.96 -3.63 7.84
C ASP A 176 -7.72 -2.34 8.23
N ARG A 177 -8.95 -2.50 8.73
CA ARG A 177 -9.81 -1.38 9.13
C ARG A 177 -9.33 -0.66 10.39
N GLU A 178 -8.43 -1.28 11.15
CA GLU A 178 -7.76 -0.73 12.33
C GLU A 178 -6.47 0.01 11.99
N GLY A 179 -6.04 -0.08 10.71
CA GLY A 179 -4.86 0.60 10.19
C GLY A 179 -3.56 -0.20 10.31
N ASN A 180 -3.64 -1.51 10.56
CA ASN A 180 -2.47 -2.38 10.65
C ASN A 180 -2.12 -2.98 9.30
N VAL A 181 -0.82 -3.16 9.02
CA VAL A 181 -0.36 -3.91 7.84
C VAL A 181 -0.63 -5.39 8.06
N VAL A 182 -1.45 -5.99 7.20
CA VAL A 182 -1.81 -7.41 7.28
C VAL A 182 -1.10 -8.27 6.26
N ARG A 183 -0.71 -7.69 5.11
CA ARG A 183 0.01 -8.41 4.06
C ARG A 183 0.78 -7.49 3.13
N ARG A 184 1.97 -7.93 2.70
CA ARG A 184 2.72 -7.40 1.57
C ARG A 184 2.57 -8.33 0.38
N PHE A 185 2.42 -7.76 -0.82
CA PHE A 185 2.43 -8.47 -2.08
C PHE A 185 3.59 -7.97 -2.94
N GLU A 186 4.32 -8.89 -3.51
CA GLU A 186 5.41 -8.56 -4.41
C GLU A 186 4.88 -8.20 -5.83
N PRO A 187 5.69 -7.57 -6.69
CA PRO A 187 5.23 -7.05 -7.98
C PRO A 187 4.44 -8.02 -8.86
N TYR A 188 4.78 -9.30 -8.85
CA TYR A 188 4.12 -10.32 -9.68
C TYR A 188 2.80 -10.85 -9.09
N GLU A 189 2.49 -10.52 -7.85
CA GLU A 189 1.21 -10.87 -7.23
C GLU A 189 0.14 -9.87 -7.69
N GLY A 190 -0.73 -10.34 -8.59
CA GLY A 190 -1.76 -9.52 -9.22
C GLY A 190 -3.13 -9.69 -8.58
N TYR A 191 -4.17 -9.75 -9.44
CA TYR A 191 -5.58 -9.69 -9.02
C TYR A 191 -5.98 -10.78 -8.02
N GLU A 192 -5.71 -12.07 -8.32
CA GLU A 192 -6.28 -13.20 -7.58
C GLU A 192 -5.84 -13.26 -6.11
N PRO A 193 -4.54 -13.15 -5.76
CA PRO A 193 -4.14 -13.19 -4.37
C PRO A 193 -4.60 -11.96 -3.57
N ILE A 194 -4.73 -10.80 -4.22
CA ILE A 194 -5.24 -9.58 -3.58
C ILE A 194 -6.75 -9.70 -3.36
N ASP A 195 -7.50 -10.16 -4.36
CA ASP A 195 -8.95 -10.40 -4.27
C ASP A 195 -9.29 -11.39 -3.14
N ALA A 196 -8.52 -12.46 -3.02
CA ALA A 196 -8.69 -13.44 -1.94
C ALA A 196 -8.47 -12.80 -0.55
N ALA A 197 -7.39 -12.04 -0.40
CA ALA A 197 -7.06 -11.39 0.87
C ALA A 197 -8.08 -10.30 1.25
N ILE A 198 -8.59 -9.53 0.27
CA ILE A 198 -9.66 -8.54 0.51
C ILE A 198 -10.92 -9.24 1.02
N LYS A 199 -11.33 -10.37 0.42
CA LYS A 199 -12.52 -11.12 0.84
C LYS A 199 -12.44 -11.66 2.27
N GLU A 200 -11.25 -11.97 2.75
CA GLU A 200 -11.04 -12.45 4.12
C GLU A 200 -11.22 -11.35 5.17
N LEU A 201 -11.09 -10.06 4.76
CA LEU A 201 -11.10 -8.90 5.65
C LEU A 201 -12.36 -8.03 5.53
N LEU A 202 -13.23 -8.30 4.56
CA LEU A 202 -14.53 -7.63 4.38
C LEU A 202 -15.63 -8.27 5.20
#